data_935884bb1f175fbc9f46aca78009cb47
#
_entry.id   935884bb1f175fbc9f46aca78009cb47
#
_cell.length_a   1.000
_cell.length_b   1.000
_cell.length_c   1.000
_cell.angle_alpha   90.00
_cell.angle_beta   90.00
_cell.angle_gamma   90.00
#
_symmetry.space_group_name_H-M   'P 1'
#
loop_
_entity.id
_entity.type
_entity.pdbx_description
1 polymer ?
#
loop_
_entity_poly.entity_id
_entity_poly.type
_entity_poly.pdbx_seq_one_letter_code
_entity_poly.pdbx_strand_id
1 'polypeptide(L)'
;FGRFHFEMIWWHGVHYGLWNRMECFDNYLNVYKDFMPKALERAKSEGRSGARWPKCTGNFNREWPGSAHAYLIWHEPHPIYFAEMQYRQKPAPETLEKWKDVVLNTADYMADYLFYDKKTKQYVLGPPVVVVSENTDPLQTINPIFELGYFRYGLRTALEWADRLGLSEKRTKKWKEVLSKMAPLPVADGVYTTYEGIPDMWTKYTYEHPALTGVYGMLPGDGVDLPTFKRTLEKVCKEWQFNRIWGW
;
A
#
# COMPACT_ATOMS: atom_id res chain seq x y z
N PHE A 1 -14.65 19.26 3.19
CA PHE A 1 -15.45 18.08 3.55
C PHE A 1 -15.33 17.66 5.04
N GLY A 2 -14.53 18.32 5.87
CA GLY A 2 -14.38 18.00 7.30
C GLY A 2 -13.77 16.64 7.61
N ARG A 3 -13.16 15.97 6.61
CA ARG A 3 -12.49 14.67 6.72
C ARG A 3 -11.07 14.75 6.20
N PHE A 4 -10.15 14.05 6.87
CA PHE A 4 -8.82 13.83 6.34
C PHE A 4 -8.77 12.45 5.67
N HIS A 5 -8.35 12.41 4.41
CA HIS A 5 -8.23 11.20 3.62
C HIS A 5 -6.78 10.73 3.57
N PHE A 6 -6.40 9.76 4.42
CA PHE A 6 -5.09 9.12 4.35
C PHE A 6 -4.88 8.35 3.03
N GLU A 7 -5.96 7.90 2.42
CA GLU A 7 -5.91 7.31 1.09
C GLU A 7 -5.53 8.36 0.03
N MET A 8 -6.24 9.49 0.00
CA MET A 8 -6.10 10.48 -1.07
C MET A 8 -4.89 11.41 -0.92
N ILE A 9 -4.23 11.40 0.24
CA ILE A 9 -3.05 12.23 0.49
C ILE A 9 -1.94 11.97 -0.54
N TRP A 10 -1.83 10.74 -1.06
CA TRP A 10 -0.86 10.38 -2.07
C TRP A 10 -1.07 11.21 -3.35
N TRP A 11 -2.30 11.24 -3.86
CA TRP A 11 -2.65 12.00 -5.06
C TRP A 11 -2.50 13.51 -4.88
N HIS A 12 -2.78 14.00 -3.67
CA HIS A 12 -2.69 15.42 -3.35
C HIS A 12 -1.26 15.89 -3.11
N GLY A 13 -0.33 14.99 -2.81
CA GLY A 13 0.98 15.37 -2.30
C GLY A 13 2.19 14.80 -3.05
N VAL A 14 2.05 13.70 -3.79
CA VAL A 14 3.18 13.02 -4.43
C VAL A 14 3.95 13.93 -5.39
N HIS A 15 3.26 14.81 -6.10
CA HIS A 15 3.86 15.74 -7.07
C HIS A 15 4.84 16.73 -6.43
N TYR A 16 4.64 17.11 -5.15
CA TYR A 16 5.60 17.94 -4.45
C TYR A 16 6.97 17.28 -4.34
N GLY A 17 6.99 15.97 -4.08
CA GLY A 17 8.23 15.20 -4.08
C GLY A 17 8.85 15.06 -5.47
N LEU A 18 8.03 14.75 -6.47
CA LEU A 18 8.49 14.63 -7.86
C LEU A 18 9.06 15.93 -8.41
N TRP A 19 8.54 17.07 -7.97
CA TRP A 19 9.00 18.39 -8.38
C TRP A 19 10.05 19.00 -7.45
N ASN A 20 10.58 18.24 -6.51
CA ASN A 20 11.54 18.72 -5.49
C ASN A 20 11.00 19.91 -4.69
N ARG A 21 9.74 19.83 -4.24
CA ARG A 21 9.03 20.86 -3.48
C ARG A 21 8.37 20.32 -2.20
N MET A 22 9.02 19.34 -1.56
CA MET A 22 8.47 18.71 -0.34
C MET A 22 8.26 19.72 0.79
N GLU A 23 8.98 20.82 0.82
CA GLU A 23 8.80 21.91 1.79
C GLU A 23 7.38 22.48 1.77
N CYS A 24 6.70 22.46 0.63
CA CYS A 24 5.30 22.88 0.51
C CYS A 24 4.32 21.86 1.10
N PHE A 25 4.72 20.62 1.22
CA PHE A 25 3.88 19.52 1.70
C PHE A 25 4.25 19.04 3.11
N ASP A 26 5.39 19.45 3.64
CA ASP A 26 5.98 18.92 4.86
C ASP A 26 5.07 19.08 6.09
N ASN A 27 4.44 20.23 6.25
CA ASN A 27 3.49 20.46 7.35
C ASN A 27 2.28 19.54 7.29
N TYR A 28 1.84 19.19 6.08
CA TYR A 28 0.72 18.29 5.87
C TYR A 28 1.04 16.86 6.31
N LEU A 29 2.30 16.45 6.11
CA LEU A 29 2.79 15.13 6.50
C LEU A 29 2.94 14.93 8.02
N ASN A 30 2.94 16.01 8.80
CA ASN A 30 2.93 15.92 10.26
C ASN A 30 1.71 15.15 10.79
N VAL A 31 0.63 15.03 10.00
CA VAL A 31 -0.54 14.23 10.33
C VAL A 31 -0.19 12.79 10.74
N TYR A 32 0.83 12.17 10.15
CA TYR A 32 1.26 10.83 10.54
C TYR A 32 1.84 10.78 11.95
N LYS A 33 2.59 11.80 12.35
CA LYS A 33 3.10 11.94 13.71
C LYS A 33 1.97 12.23 14.70
N ASP A 34 1.10 13.16 14.36
CA ASP A 34 0.00 13.59 15.24
C ASP A 34 -1.04 12.48 15.43
N PHE A 35 -1.24 11.66 14.40
CA PHE A 35 -2.18 10.55 14.44
C PHE A 35 -1.59 9.27 15.06
N MET A 36 -0.28 9.16 15.22
CA MET A 36 0.41 7.94 15.65
C MET A 36 -0.22 7.27 16.89
N PRO A 37 -0.56 7.99 17.98
CA PRO A 37 -1.18 7.34 19.14
C PRO A 37 -2.47 6.60 18.79
N LYS A 38 -3.29 7.17 17.91
CA LYS A 38 -4.53 6.55 17.44
C LYS A 38 -4.30 5.40 16.45
N ALA A 39 -3.28 5.50 15.62
CA ALA A 39 -2.88 4.43 14.72
C ALA A 39 -2.42 3.17 15.47
N LEU A 40 -1.64 3.36 16.55
CA LEU A 40 -1.21 2.28 17.43
C LEU A 40 -2.39 1.66 18.21
N GLU A 41 -3.28 2.48 18.76
CA GLU A 41 -4.50 2.04 19.47
C GLU A 41 -5.37 1.19 18.54
N ARG A 42 -5.51 1.60 17.29
CA ARG A 42 -6.29 0.91 16.28
C ARG A 42 -5.69 -0.46 15.93
N ALA A 43 -4.42 -0.54 15.60
CA ALA A 43 -3.75 -1.80 15.34
C ALA A 43 -3.92 -2.77 16.53
N LYS A 44 -3.74 -2.27 17.74
CA LYS A 44 -3.94 -3.06 18.96
C LYS A 44 -5.39 -3.54 19.12
N SER A 45 -6.38 -2.74 18.80
CA SER A 45 -7.81 -3.14 18.86
C SER A 45 -8.16 -4.26 17.88
N GLU A 46 -7.39 -4.37 16.79
CA GLU A 46 -7.47 -5.46 15.81
C GLU A 46 -6.62 -6.68 16.17
N GLY A 47 -5.95 -6.66 17.34
CA GLY A 47 -5.01 -7.71 17.77
C GLY A 47 -3.70 -7.72 16.99
N ARG A 48 -3.31 -6.59 16.39
CA ARG A 48 -2.13 -6.45 15.53
C ARG A 48 -1.07 -5.54 16.15
N SER A 49 0.15 -5.71 15.67
CA SER A 49 1.29 -4.84 16.01
C SER A 49 1.35 -3.63 15.11
N GLY A 50 2.09 -2.59 15.54
CA GLY A 50 2.41 -1.44 14.72
C GLY A 50 1.30 -0.39 14.65
N ALA A 51 1.31 0.40 13.58
CA ALA A 51 0.39 1.52 13.38
C ALA A 51 -0.49 1.29 12.15
N ARG A 52 -1.82 1.30 12.37
CA ARG A 52 -2.82 1.20 11.32
C ARG A 52 -3.38 2.57 10.96
N TRP A 53 -3.24 2.94 9.72
CA TRP A 53 -3.78 4.19 9.19
C TRP A 53 -5.20 3.98 8.66
N PRO A 54 -6.16 4.85 8.95
CA PRO A 54 -7.52 4.70 8.41
C PRO A 54 -7.59 5.22 6.97
N LYS A 55 -8.52 4.71 6.16
CA LYS A 55 -8.81 5.28 4.83
C LYS A 55 -9.11 6.77 4.94
N CYS A 56 -10.04 7.11 5.83
CA CYS A 56 -10.29 8.51 6.19
C CYS A 56 -10.72 8.64 7.65
N THR A 57 -10.50 9.82 8.20
CA THR A 57 -10.85 10.16 9.58
C THR A 57 -11.76 11.36 9.61
N GLY A 58 -12.66 11.38 10.58
CA GLY A 58 -13.41 12.56 10.98
C GLY A 58 -12.68 13.39 12.04
N ASN A 59 -13.40 14.29 12.67
CA ASN A 59 -12.90 15.05 13.82
C ASN A 59 -12.47 14.10 14.95
N PHE A 60 -11.50 14.52 15.74
CA PHE A 60 -10.96 13.75 16.87
C PHE A 60 -10.29 12.42 16.46
N ASN A 61 -9.80 12.35 15.24
CA ASN A 61 -9.05 11.18 14.73
C ASN A 61 -9.86 9.87 14.81
N ARG A 62 -11.17 9.93 14.65
CA ARG A 62 -12.03 8.75 14.55
C ARG A 62 -12.12 8.29 13.10
N GLU A 63 -11.95 7.01 12.87
CA GLU A 63 -12.15 6.41 11.57
C GLU A 63 -13.59 6.60 11.10
N TRP A 64 -13.74 6.86 9.83
CA TRP A 64 -15.05 6.93 9.21
C TRP A 64 -15.65 5.51 9.08
N PRO A 65 -16.92 5.29 9.45
CA PRO A 65 -17.50 3.95 9.41
C PRO A 65 -17.74 3.45 7.97
N GLY A 66 -17.75 2.13 7.82
CA GLY A 66 -18.07 1.44 6.56
C GLY A 66 -17.08 0.34 6.21
N SER A 67 -17.55 -0.71 5.54
CA SER A 67 -16.71 -1.86 5.16
C SER A 67 -15.56 -1.48 4.23
N ALA A 68 -15.81 -0.62 3.24
CA ALA A 68 -14.77 -0.09 2.37
C ALA A 68 -13.68 0.63 3.17
N HIS A 69 -14.04 1.37 4.23
CA HIS A 69 -13.07 2.05 5.08
C HIS A 69 -12.23 1.08 5.93
N ALA A 70 -12.85 -0.03 6.37
CA ALA A 70 -12.18 -1.00 7.22
C ALA A 70 -11.19 -1.89 6.44
N TYR A 71 -11.50 -2.24 5.19
CA TYR A 71 -10.76 -3.25 4.42
C TYR A 71 -9.97 -2.71 3.24
N LEU A 72 -10.10 -1.43 2.90
CA LEU A 72 -9.25 -0.77 1.93
C LEU A 72 -7.92 -0.40 2.61
N ILE A 73 -6.83 -0.91 2.09
CA ILE A 73 -5.52 -0.89 2.77
C ILE A 73 -4.36 -0.39 1.89
N TRP A 74 -4.60 -0.04 0.64
CA TRP A 74 -3.52 0.40 -0.23
C TRP A 74 -2.80 1.67 0.25
N HIS A 75 -3.43 2.43 1.14
CA HIS A 75 -2.85 3.63 1.75
C HIS A 75 -1.92 3.33 2.94
N GLU A 76 -1.87 2.10 3.44
CA GLU A 76 -1.00 1.75 4.58
C GLU A 76 0.48 2.04 4.30
N PRO A 77 1.06 1.77 3.11
CA PRO A 77 2.45 2.09 2.84
C PRO A 77 2.74 3.57 2.57
N HIS A 78 1.73 4.44 2.44
CA HIS A 78 1.92 5.86 2.10
C HIS A 78 2.96 6.59 2.97
N PRO A 79 2.94 6.47 4.31
CA PRO A 79 3.91 7.18 5.13
C PRO A 79 5.35 6.71 4.88
N ILE A 80 5.56 5.43 4.55
CA ILE A 80 6.88 4.92 4.15
C ILE A 80 7.30 5.54 2.80
N TYR A 81 6.37 5.66 1.86
CA TYR A 81 6.61 6.28 0.56
C TYR A 81 7.03 7.75 0.72
N PHE A 82 6.30 8.54 1.51
CA PHE A 82 6.63 9.94 1.76
C PHE A 82 7.93 10.11 2.55
N ALA A 83 8.18 9.25 3.53
CA ALA A 83 9.43 9.24 4.26
C ALA A 83 10.62 9.02 3.32
N GLU A 84 10.53 8.06 2.41
CA GLU A 84 11.56 7.77 1.43
C GLU A 84 11.76 8.94 0.44
N MET A 85 10.67 9.58 -0.02
CA MET A 85 10.76 10.78 -0.86
C MET A 85 11.51 11.90 -0.15
N GLN A 86 11.19 12.20 1.10
CA GLN A 86 11.90 13.22 1.88
C GLN A 86 13.37 12.85 2.09
N TYR A 87 13.64 11.58 2.39
CA TYR A 87 15.02 11.14 2.57
C TYR A 87 15.84 11.28 1.27
N ARG A 88 15.27 10.93 0.13
CA ARG A 88 15.96 11.10 -1.17
C ARG A 88 16.28 12.56 -1.49
N GLN A 89 15.42 13.49 -1.10
CA GLN A 89 15.69 14.92 -1.26
C GLN A 89 16.71 15.44 -0.25
N LYS A 90 16.65 14.96 0.98
CA LYS A 90 17.54 15.36 2.07
C LYS A 90 18.01 14.11 2.83
N PRO A 91 19.06 13.41 2.33
CA PRO A 91 19.61 12.23 3.00
C PRO A 91 20.42 12.64 4.22
N ALA A 92 19.74 12.86 5.34
CA ALA A 92 20.33 13.36 6.57
C ALA A 92 19.79 12.58 7.79
N PRO A 93 20.58 12.47 8.88
CA PRO A 93 20.15 11.83 10.13
C PRO A 93 18.84 12.41 10.69
N GLU A 94 18.63 13.72 10.56
CA GLU A 94 17.43 14.41 11.02
C GLU A 94 16.19 13.92 10.27
N THR A 95 16.30 13.60 8.98
CA THR A 95 15.19 13.03 8.20
C THR A 95 14.86 11.62 8.66
N LEU A 96 15.89 10.82 8.95
CA LEU A 96 15.71 9.47 9.50
C LEU A 96 15.02 9.53 10.86
N GLU A 97 15.47 10.37 11.77
CA GLU A 97 14.90 10.50 13.11
C GLU A 97 13.45 11.03 13.06
N LYS A 98 13.16 11.97 12.17
CA LYS A 98 11.82 12.51 11.95
C LYS A 98 10.79 11.40 11.64
N TRP A 99 11.16 10.45 10.79
CA TRP A 99 10.25 9.45 10.24
C TRP A 99 10.38 8.07 10.87
N LYS A 100 11.39 7.84 11.68
CA LYS A 100 11.72 6.54 12.27
C LYS A 100 10.50 5.81 12.82
N ASP A 101 9.79 6.42 13.77
CA ASP A 101 8.67 5.76 14.42
C ASP A 101 7.52 5.47 13.45
N VAL A 102 7.26 6.38 12.53
CA VAL A 102 6.22 6.22 11.50
C VAL A 102 6.54 5.05 10.58
N VAL A 103 7.76 5.00 10.04
CA VAL A 103 8.20 3.94 9.14
C VAL A 103 8.20 2.59 9.83
N LEU A 104 8.78 2.50 11.03
CA LEU A 104 8.92 1.22 11.73
C LEU A 104 7.58 0.65 12.19
N ASN A 105 6.69 1.48 12.73
CA ASN A 105 5.38 1.01 13.17
C ASN A 105 4.45 0.69 12.00
N THR A 106 4.56 1.41 10.89
CA THR A 106 3.84 1.07 9.65
C THR A 106 4.28 -0.29 9.12
N ALA A 107 5.59 -0.54 9.07
CA ALA A 107 6.12 -1.83 8.62
C ALA A 107 5.73 -3.00 9.53
N ASP A 108 5.67 -2.77 10.86
CA ASP A 108 5.17 -3.77 11.79
C ASP A 108 3.73 -4.15 11.49
N TYR A 109 2.86 -3.16 11.30
CA TYR A 109 1.47 -3.41 10.96
C TYR A 109 1.34 -4.15 9.62
N MET A 110 2.03 -3.69 8.59
CA MET A 110 2.00 -4.34 7.28
C MET A 110 2.45 -5.80 7.35
N ALA A 111 3.53 -6.10 8.06
CA ALA A 111 4.03 -7.46 8.21
C ALA A 111 3.11 -8.37 9.05
N ASP A 112 2.35 -7.78 9.96
CA ASP A 112 1.39 -8.50 10.82
C ASP A 112 0.01 -8.64 10.16
N TYR A 113 -0.28 -7.79 9.17
CA TYR A 113 -1.53 -7.85 8.41
C TYR A 113 -1.58 -9.04 7.46
N LEU A 114 -0.45 -9.41 6.84
CA LEU A 114 -0.38 -10.55 5.94
C LEU A 114 -0.55 -11.87 6.71
N PHE A 115 -1.36 -12.75 6.16
CA PHE A 115 -1.65 -14.06 6.71
C PHE A 115 -0.73 -15.13 6.12
N TYR A 116 -0.18 -16.03 6.96
CA TYR A 116 0.63 -17.15 6.48
C TYR A 116 -0.24 -18.34 6.11
N ASP A 117 -0.37 -18.62 4.81
CA ASP A 117 -1.03 -19.80 4.31
C ASP A 117 -0.11 -21.02 4.40
N LYS A 118 -0.49 -22.00 5.21
CA LYS A 118 0.28 -23.24 5.43
C LYS A 118 0.31 -24.16 4.21
N LYS A 119 -0.68 -24.04 3.30
CA LYS A 119 -0.76 -24.88 2.09
C LYS A 119 0.23 -24.41 1.05
N THR A 120 0.25 -23.14 0.75
CA THR A 120 1.17 -22.54 -0.23
C THR A 120 2.52 -22.20 0.38
N LYS A 121 2.63 -22.16 1.71
CA LYS A 121 3.79 -21.68 2.48
C LYS A 121 4.16 -20.24 2.16
N GLN A 122 3.18 -19.41 1.86
CA GLN A 122 3.32 -18.02 1.49
C GLN A 122 2.56 -17.11 2.44
N TYR A 123 2.99 -15.85 2.54
CA TYR A 123 2.20 -14.79 3.14
C TYR A 123 1.27 -14.19 2.09
N VAL A 124 -0.03 -14.19 2.39
CA VAL A 124 -1.10 -13.74 1.50
C VAL A 124 -1.78 -12.50 2.08
N LEU A 125 -2.30 -11.66 1.20
CA LEU A 125 -3.02 -10.44 1.53
C LEU A 125 -4.53 -10.65 1.33
N GLY A 126 -5.29 -10.61 2.42
CA GLY A 126 -6.73 -10.93 2.40
C GLY A 126 -7.04 -12.43 2.29
N PRO A 127 -8.33 -12.80 2.24
CA PRO A 127 -9.47 -11.96 2.60
C PRO A 127 -9.56 -11.66 4.11
N PRO A 128 -10.25 -10.59 4.56
CA PRO A 128 -10.92 -9.59 3.74
C PRO A 128 -9.98 -8.46 3.28
N VAL A 129 -10.16 -8.03 2.03
CA VAL A 129 -9.49 -6.82 1.49
C VAL A 129 -10.35 -6.19 0.39
N VAL A 130 -10.41 -4.86 0.37
CA VAL A 130 -11.03 -4.10 -0.71
C VAL A 130 -9.92 -3.58 -1.62
N VAL A 131 -10.02 -3.84 -2.91
CA VAL A 131 -9.07 -3.30 -3.90
C VAL A 131 -9.23 -1.79 -4.05
N VAL A 132 -8.21 -1.10 -4.51
CA VAL A 132 -8.22 0.35 -4.71
C VAL A 132 -9.36 0.83 -5.62
N SER A 133 -9.82 0.02 -6.56
CA SER A 133 -10.97 0.32 -7.43
C SER A 133 -12.34 0.12 -6.77
N GLU A 134 -12.40 -0.35 -5.54
CA GLU A 134 -13.61 -0.50 -4.69
C GLU A 134 -14.76 -1.32 -5.31
N ASN A 135 -14.49 -2.13 -6.33
CA ASN A 135 -15.51 -2.83 -7.12
C ASN A 135 -15.47 -4.36 -6.98
N THR A 136 -14.78 -4.89 -5.97
CA THR A 136 -14.69 -6.33 -5.69
C THR A 136 -15.26 -6.69 -4.32
N ASP A 137 -15.71 -7.94 -4.17
CA ASP A 137 -16.15 -8.46 -2.89
C ASP A 137 -14.95 -8.66 -1.95
N PRO A 138 -14.91 -7.97 -0.80
CA PRO A 138 -13.76 -8.06 0.12
C PRO A 138 -13.55 -9.48 0.67
N LEU A 139 -14.59 -10.30 0.77
CA LEU A 139 -14.48 -11.66 1.30
C LEU A 139 -13.96 -12.68 0.27
N GLN A 140 -13.94 -12.31 -1.00
CA GLN A 140 -13.40 -13.14 -2.08
C GLN A 140 -12.06 -12.63 -2.62
N THR A 141 -11.69 -11.42 -2.29
CA THR A 141 -10.46 -10.78 -2.77
C THR A 141 -9.25 -11.30 -1.99
N ILE A 142 -8.33 -11.95 -2.68
CA ILE A 142 -7.07 -12.44 -2.14
C ILE A 142 -5.90 -12.01 -3.05
N ASN A 143 -4.80 -11.62 -2.46
CA ASN A 143 -3.60 -11.19 -3.17
C ASN A 143 -3.88 -10.15 -4.27
N PRO A 144 -4.60 -9.04 -3.97
CA PRO A 144 -4.84 -8.01 -4.97
C PRO A 144 -3.50 -7.40 -5.40
N ILE A 145 -3.29 -7.32 -6.73
CA ILE A 145 -1.98 -7.01 -7.31
C ILE A 145 -1.42 -5.67 -6.87
N PHE A 146 -2.24 -4.62 -6.86
CA PHE A 146 -1.80 -3.27 -6.54
C PHE A 146 -1.36 -3.15 -5.08
N GLU A 147 -2.20 -3.62 -4.18
CA GLU A 147 -1.95 -3.64 -2.73
C GLU A 147 -0.76 -4.52 -2.40
N LEU A 148 -0.68 -5.71 -3.00
CA LEU A 148 0.42 -6.64 -2.78
C LEU A 148 1.76 -6.07 -3.25
N GLY A 149 1.79 -5.44 -4.43
CA GLY A 149 2.97 -4.76 -4.96
C GLY A 149 3.40 -3.59 -4.08
N TYR A 150 2.44 -2.84 -3.56
CA TYR A 150 2.76 -1.70 -2.68
C TYR A 150 3.23 -2.14 -1.29
N PHE A 151 2.68 -3.22 -0.75
CA PHE A 151 3.19 -3.83 0.49
C PHE A 151 4.62 -4.35 0.33
N ARG A 152 4.96 -4.95 -0.84
CA ARG A 152 6.35 -5.33 -1.14
C ARG A 152 7.28 -4.12 -1.11
N TYR A 153 6.92 -3.06 -1.82
CA TYR A 153 7.67 -1.81 -1.81
C TYR A 153 7.85 -1.27 -0.39
N GLY A 154 6.76 -1.18 0.38
CA GLY A 154 6.79 -0.65 1.74
C GLY A 154 7.70 -1.44 2.68
N LEU A 155 7.60 -2.77 2.68
CA LEU A 155 8.45 -3.62 3.52
C LEU A 155 9.92 -3.60 3.08
N ARG A 156 10.21 -3.60 1.77
CA ARG A 156 11.57 -3.45 1.26
C ARG A 156 12.18 -2.11 1.69
N THR A 157 11.45 -1.02 1.48
CA THR A 157 11.89 0.32 1.87
C THR A 157 12.09 0.44 3.39
N ALA A 158 11.20 -0.17 4.18
CA ALA A 158 11.37 -0.19 5.64
C ALA A 158 12.64 -0.96 6.08
N LEU A 159 13.02 -2.02 5.36
CA LEU A 159 14.29 -2.73 5.60
C LEU A 159 15.50 -1.83 5.27
N GLU A 160 15.46 -1.10 4.16
CA GLU A 160 16.49 -0.11 3.82
C GLU A 160 16.60 0.99 4.89
N TRP A 161 15.48 1.43 5.43
CA TRP A 161 15.44 2.38 6.55
C TRP A 161 16.02 1.80 7.83
N ALA A 162 15.73 0.54 8.13
CA ALA A 162 16.31 -0.15 9.27
C ALA A 162 17.84 -0.25 9.18
N ASP A 163 18.36 -0.52 7.99
CA ASP A 163 19.80 -0.55 7.72
C ASP A 163 20.42 0.86 7.90
N ARG A 164 19.81 1.90 7.37
CA ARG A 164 20.23 3.31 7.55
C ARG A 164 20.25 3.75 9.01
N LEU A 165 19.30 3.21 9.81
CA LEU A 165 19.18 3.47 11.25
C LEU A 165 20.07 2.57 12.11
N GLY A 166 20.79 1.62 11.53
CA GLY A 166 21.63 0.67 12.25
C GLY A 166 20.85 -0.29 13.15
N LEU A 167 19.63 -0.65 12.78
CA LEU A 167 18.79 -1.52 13.61
C LEU A 167 19.24 -2.99 13.53
N SER A 168 19.04 -3.70 14.64
CA SER A 168 19.41 -5.12 14.72
C SER A 168 18.54 -5.99 13.81
N GLU A 169 19.08 -7.11 13.35
CA GLU A 169 18.34 -8.12 12.57
C GLU A 169 17.14 -8.69 13.33
N LYS A 170 17.21 -8.77 14.66
CA LYS A 170 16.10 -9.20 15.49
C LYS A 170 14.87 -8.30 15.30
N ARG A 171 15.07 -6.98 15.12
CA ARG A 171 13.98 -6.01 14.90
C ARG A 171 13.31 -6.20 13.55
N THR A 172 14.05 -6.58 12.53
CA THR A 172 13.57 -6.68 11.14
C THR A 172 13.25 -8.11 10.70
N LYS A 173 13.47 -9.10 11.56
CA LYS A 173 13.32 -10.53 11.23
C LYS A 173 11.97 -10.86 10.61
N LYS A 174 10.88 -10.36 11.21
CA LYS A 174 9.52 -10.62 10.70
C LYS A 174 9.31 -10.00 9.31
N TRP A 175 9.77 -8.78 9.08
CA TRP A 175 9.65 -8.11 7.78
C TRP A 175 10.41 -8.86 6.67
N LYS A 176 11.64 -9.29 6.98
CA LYS A 176 12.47 -10.11 6.06
C LYS A 176 11.76 -11.43 5.73
N GLU A 177 11.23 -12.11 6.74
CA GLU A 177 10.49 -13.35 6.55
C GLU A 177 9.25 -13.16 5.68
N VAL A 178 8.41 -12.17 6.00
CA VAL A 178 7.19 -11.87 5.26
C VAL A 178 7.54 -11.54 3.81
N LEU A 179 8.45 -10.59 3.57
CA LEU A 179 8.84 -10.17 2.23
C LEU A 179 9.37 -11.32 1.39
N SER A 180 10.19 -12.20 1.98
CA SER A 180 10.80 -13.35 1.27
C SER A 180 9.80 -14.45 0.88
N LYS A 181 8.69 -14.55 1.59
CA LYS A 181 7.66 -15.57 1.38
C LYS A 181 6.31 -14.99 0.92
N MET A 182 6.26 -13.71 0.59
CA MET A 182 5.03 -13.07 0.13
C MET A 182 4.58 -13.69 -1.20
N ALA A 183 3.27 -13.93 -1.34
CA ALA A 183 2.67 -14.48 -2.55
C ALA A 183 3.09 -13.67 -3.80
N PRO A 184 3.34 -14.30 -4.94
CA PRO A 184 3.65 -13.60 -6.18
C PRO A 184 2.47 -12.71 -6.62
N LEU A 185 2.73 -11.75 -7.49
CA LEU A 185 1.66 -10.97 -8.12
C LEU A 185 0.80 -11.90 -8.99
N PRO A 186 -0.54 -11.81 -8.91
CA PRO A 186 -1.45 -12.77 -9.54
C PRO A 186 -1.43 -12.68 -11.07
N VAL A 187 -1.29 -13.83 -11.72
CA VAL A 187 -1.26 -13.96 -13.19
C VAL A 187 -2.25 -15.04 -13.61
N ALA A 188 -3.04 -14.74 -14.66
CA ALA A 188 -3.86 -15.71 -15.39
C ALA A 188 -3.69 -15.47 -16.89
N ASP A 189 -3.63 -16.55 -17.67
CA ASP A 189 -3.50 -16.50 -19.14
C ASP A 189 -2.34 -15.60 -19.63
N GLY A 190 -1.25 -15.56 -18.88
CA GLY A 190 -0.05 -14.80 -19.21
C GLY A 190 -0.11 -13.30 -19.01
N VAL A 191 -1.14 -12.79 -18.34
CA VAL A 191 -1.32 -11.39 -17.96
C VAL A 191 -1.62 -11.26 -16.46
N TYR A 192 -1.32 -10.12 -15.87
CA TYR A 192 -1.70 -9.84 -14.50
C TYR A 192 -3.22 -9.69 -14.35
N THR A 193 -3.73 -10.05 -13.18
CA THR A 193 -5.14 -9.90 -12.80
C THR A 193 -5.28 -8.98 -11.59
N THR A 194 -6.48 -8.41 -11.38
CA THR A 194 -6.75 -7.51 -10.26
C THR A 194 -6.53 -8.18 -8.91
N TYR A 195 -6.95 -9.45 -8.77
CA TYR A 195 -6.62 -10.30 -7.63
C TYR A 195 -6.54 -11.77 -8.06
N GLU A 196 -6.01 -12.63 -7.21
CA GLU A 196 -5.80 -14.04 -7.49
C GLU A 196 -7.14 -14.78 -7.66
N GLY A 197 -7.30 -15.44 -8.80
CA GLY A 197 -8.50 -16.24 -9.10
C GLY A 197 -9.77 -15.44 -9.41
N ILE A 198 -9.69 -14.14 -9.68
CA ILE A 198 -10.84 -13.31 -10.06
C ILE A 198 -11.59 -13.90 -11.27
N PRO A 199 -12.90 -14.24 -11.13
CA PRO A 199 -13.65 -14.76 -12.26
C PRO A 199 -14.07 -13.65 -13.20
N ASP A 200 -14.08 -13.94 -14.50
CA ASP A 200 -14.63 -13.06 -15.56
C ASP A 200 -14.05 -11.63 -15.54
N MET A 201 -12.80 -11.47 -15.12
CA MET A 201 -12.20 -10.16 -14.90
C MET A 201 -12.35 -9.25 -16.12
N TRP A 202 -12.03 -9.75 -17.31
CA TRP A 202 -11.97 -8.96 -18.54
C TRP A 202 -13.33 -8.61 -19.13
N THR A 203 -14.41 -9.13 -18.55
CA THR A 203 -15.79 -8.82 -18.95
C THR A 203 -16.56 -8.05 -17.89
N LYS A 204 -16.26 -8.28 -16.60
CA LYS A 204 -17.03 -7.73 -15.48
C LYS A 204 -16.35 -6.55 -14.77
N TYR A 205 -15.00 -6.45 -14.81
CA TYR A 205 -14.26 -5.52 -13.96
C TYR A 205 -13.42 -4.49 -14.74
N THR A 206 -13.67 -4.32 -16.04
CA THR A 206 -12.92 -3.42 -16.91
C THR A 206 -13.49 -1.99 -16.99
N TYR A 207 -14.31 -1.58 -16.03
CA TYR A 207 -15.01 -0.28 -16.03
C TYR A 207 -14.54 0.70 -14.96
N GLU A 208 -13.67 0.25 -14.04
CA GLU A 208 -13.08 1.06 -12.97
C GLU A 208 -11.59 1.30 -13.21
N HIS A 209 -10.89 1.83 -12.23
CA HIS A 209 -9.46 2.10 -12.34
C HIS A 209 -8.69 0.84 -12.75
N PRO A 210 -7.85 0.89 -13.80
CA PRO A 210 -6.99 -0.23 -14.17
C PRO A 210 -5.80 -0.38 -13.20
N ALA A 211 -6.11 -0.56 -11.91
CA ALA A 211 -5.14 -0.56 -10.80
C ALA A 211 -3.99 -1.55 -11.00
N LEU A 212 -4.24 -2.66 -11.71
CA LEU A 212 -3.21 -3.64 -12.06
C LEU A 212 -2.06 -3.03 -12.88
N THR A 213 -2.26 -1.91 -13.56
CA THR A 213 -1.19 -1.20 -14.27
C THR A 213 -0.39 -0.27 -13.36
N GLY A 214 -0.97 0.14 -12.23
CA GLY A 214 -0.33 1.05 -11.27
C GLY A 214 0.88 0.44 -10.55
N VAL A 215 1.03 -0.87 -10.53
CA VAL A 215 2.17 -1.56 -9.89
C VAL A 215 3.52 -1.20 -10.50
N TYR A 216 3.54 -0.74 -11.76
CA TYR A 216 4.74 -0.28 -12.43
C TYR A 216 4.46 1.02 -13.18
N GLY A 217 5.12 2.09 -12.76
CA GLY A 217 4.90 3.44 -13.27
C GLY A 217 4.38 4.40 -12.18
N MET A 218 3.28 4.07 -11.51
CA MET A 218 2.87 4.74 -10.28
C MET A 218 3.69 4.23 -9.08
N LEU A 219 3.83 2.91 -8.97
CA LEU A 219 4.73 2.24 -8.03
C LEU A 219 6.01 1.77 -8.74
N PRO A 220 7.10 1.49 -8.00
CA PRO A 220 8.39 1.11 -8.60
C PRO A 220 8.44 -0.28 -9.26
N GLY A 221 7.41 -1.11 -9.12
CA GLY A 221 7.35 -2.43 -9.76
C GLY A 221 7.95 -3.57 -8.96
N ASP A 222 7.90 -3.48 -7.63
CA ASP A 222 8.38 -4.56 -6.76
C ASP A 222 7.62 -5.88 -7.01
N GLY A 223 8.34 -6.88 -7.52
CA GLY A 223 7.78 -8.18 -7.88
C GLY A 223 7.18 -8.27 -9.29
N VAL A 224 7.30 -7.22 -10.11
CA VAL A 224 6.78 -7.20 -11.48
C VAL A 224 7.71 -7.91 -12.46
N ASP A 225 7.15 -8.84 -13.24
CA ASP A 225 7.77 -9.38 -14.44
C ASP A 225 7.41 -8.47 -15.63
N LEU A 226 8.40 -7.80 -16.21
CA LEU A 226 8.19 -6.79 -17.27
C LEU A 226 7.53 -7.36 -18.53
N PRO A 227 7.89 -8.55 -19.04
CA PRO A 227 7.19 -9.17 -20.17
C PRO A 227 5.70 -9.40 -19.90
N THR A 228 5.35 -9.88 -18.72
CA THR A 228 3.95 -10.07 -18.30
C THR A 228 3.24 -8.73 -18.16
N PHE A 229 3.90 -7.73 -17.58
CA PHE A 229 3.34 -6.38 -17.45
C PHE A 229 3.05 -5.75 -18.82
N LYS A 230 3.97 -5.88 -19.78
CA LYS A 230 3.77 -5.37 -21.14
C LYS A 230 2.52 -5.97 -21.78
N ARG A 231 2.36 -7.30 -21.73
CA ARG A 231 1.16 -7.98 -22.26
C ARG A 231 -0.10 -7.51 -21.52
N THR A 232 -0.01 -7.31 -20.22
CA THR A 232 -1.12 -6.79 -19.41
C THR A 232 -1.53 -5.39 -19.85
N LEU A 233 -0.56 -4.49 -20.02
CA LEU A 233 -0.81 -3.12 -20.47
C LEU A 233 -1.45 -3.09 -21.86
N GLU A 234 -0.93 -3.87 -22.81
CA GLU A 234 -1.49 -4.01 -24.16
C GLU A 234 -2.96 -4.49 -24.10
N LYS A 235 -3.26 -5.46 -23.25
CA LYS A 235 -4.62 -5.96 -23.05
C LYS A 235 -5.53 -4.93 -22.39
N VAL A 236 -5.05 -4.22 -21.38
CA VAL A 236 -5.80 -3.12 -20.72
C VAL A 236 -6.13 -2.03 -21.75
N CYS A 237 -5.15 -1.57 -22.53
CA CYS A 237 -5.38 -0.54 -23.56
C CYS A 237 -6.44 -0.96 -24.59
N LYS A 238 -6.57 -2.25 -24.87
CA LYS A 238 -7.53 -2.80 -25.85
C LYS A 238 -8.92 -3.03 -25.27
N GLU A 239 -9.02 -3.54 -24.06
CA GLU A 239 -10.26 -4.10 -23.52
C GLU A 239 -10.90 -3.24 -22.40
N TRP A 240 -10.13 -2.27 -21.82
CA TRP A 240 -10.65 -1.47 -20.72
C TRP A 240 -11.61 -0.38 -21.18
N GLN A 241 -12.71 -0.18 -20.44
CA GLN A 241 -13.78 0.77 -20.79
C GLN A 241 -13.44 2.17 -20.24
N PHE A 242 -12.41 2.82 -20.78
CA PHE A 242 -11.92 4.10 -20.29
C PHE A 242 -12.97 5.23 -20.26
N ASN A 243 -14.03 5.12 -21.06
CA ASN A 243 -15.15 6.06 -21.05
C ASN A 243 -16.10 5.90 -19.84
N ARG A 244 -15.92 4.86 -19.04
CA ARG A 244 -16.71 4.58 -17.82
C ARG A 244 -15.93 4.82 -16.54
N ILE A 245 -14.64 5.05 -16.62
CA ILE A 245 -13.80 5.36 -15.47
C ILE A 245 -14.17 6.75 -14.98
N TRP A 246 -14.47 6.86 -13.67
CA TRP A 246 -14.66 8.17 -13.09
C TRP A 246 -13.51 8.53 -12.15
N GLY A 247 -12.92 9.68 -12.41
CA GLY A 247 -12.05 10.35 -11.45
C GLY A 247 -10.54 10.09 -11.55
N TRP A 248 -10.05 9.28 -12.48
CA TRP A 248 -8.60 8.98 -12.50
C TRP A 248 -8.03 9.11 -13.90
#